data_551fbb4c400e98c00e24bb0957cae807
#
_entry.id   551fbb4c400e98c00e24bb0957cae807
#
_cell.length_a   1.000
_cell.length_b   1.000
_cell.length_c   1.000
_cell.angle_alpha   90.00
_cell.angle_beta   90.00
_cell.angle_gamma   90.00
#
_symmetry.space_group_name_H-M   'P 1'
#
loop_
_entity.id
_entity.type
_entity.pdbx_description
1 polymer ?
#
loop_
_entity_poly.entity_id
_entity_poly.type
_entity_poly.pdbx_seq_one_letter_code
_entity_poly.pdbx_strand_id
1 'polypeptide(L)'
;MSVSIVIIFAILVVCMTSIVDFLSLRRQEKVILHELMKISTHLMELEIHMAALQSNHNLNNHAEQSHNPVGATDQHEHVDLSSMDDAALFDHLSKVIKDEQMFRWPDFNRAAVMEHFTLSAARVGSAFAKGGGMGLPEFVRNCRLDFACRLMVERPELSFVEVGESSGYQRTTTFYHDFKARFGMTPAEYRAKELEKTAI
;
A
#
# COMPACT_ATOMS: atom_id res chain seq x y z
N MET A 1 40.97 -29.73 -26.39
CA MET A 1 39.56 -29.38 -26.06
C MET A 1 38.78 -29.30 -27.37
N SER A 2 37.68 -30.02 -27.52
CA SER A 2 36.95 -30.05 -28.79
C SER A 2 36.26 -28.71 -29.04
N VAL A 3 36.25 -28.25 -30.29
CA VAL A 3 35.58 -27.03 -30.76
C VAL A 3 34.13 -26.93 -30.26
N SER A 4 33.48 -28.08 -30.10
CA SER A 4 32.10 -28.20 -29.59
C SER A 4 31.96 -27.66 -28.15
N ILE A 5 32.91 -27.87 -27.25
CA ILE A 5 32.85 -27.40 -25.86
C ILE A 5 32.95 -25.87 -25.81
N VAL A 6 33.80 -25.28 -26.68
CA VAL A 6 33.95 -23.81 -26.75
C VAL A 6 32.65 -23.15 -27.26
N ILE A 7 32.00 -23.76 -28.24
CA ILE A 7 30.72 -23.27 -28.79
C ILE A 7 29.62 -23.36 -27.75
N ILE A 8 29.49 -24.46 -27.00
CA ILE A 8 28.49 -24.63 -25.94
C ILE A 8 28.70 -23.59 -24.83
N PHE A 9 29.96 -23.36 -24.45
CA PHE A 9 30.27 -22.37 -23.42
C PHE A 9 29.93 -20.95 -23.88
N ALA A 10 30.22 -20.59 -25.13
CA ALA A 10 29.85 -19.29 -25.70
C ALA A 10 28.34 -19.09 -25.73
N ILE A 11 27.54 -20.11 -26.09
CA ILE A 11 26.07 -20.04 -26.08
C ILE A 11 25.56 -19.86 -24.65
N LEU A 12 26.10 -20.56 -23.66
CA LEU A 12 25.71 -20.41 -22.27
C LEU A 12 25.99 -19.00 -21.74
N VAL A 13 27.11 -18.41 -22.08
CA VAL A 13 27.47 -17.03 -21.69
C VAL A 13 26.48 -16.03 -22.29
N VAL A 14 26.14 -16.17 -23.58
CA VAL A 14 25.17 -15.29 -24.26
C VAL A 14 23.76 -15.45 -23.65
N CYS A 15 23.34 -16.66 -23.32
CA CYS A 15 22.05 -16.88 -22.65
C CYS A 15 22.03 -16.27 -21.26
N MET A 16 23.12 -16.39 -20.48
CA MET A 16 23.19 -15.80 -19.14
C MET A 16 23.18 -14.27 -19.19
N THR A 17 23.89 -13.64 -20.14
CA THR A 17 23.84 -12.18 -20.30
C THR A 17 22.44 -11.70 -20.70
N SER A 18 21.78 -12.39 -21.62
CA SER A 18 20.41 -12.06 -22.03
C SER A 18 19.39 -12.17 -20.87
N ILE A 19 19.56 -13.16 -19.99
CA ILE A 19 18.72 -13.32 -18.80
C ILE A 19 18.95 -12.18 -17.81
N VAL A 20 20.20 -11.78 -17.59
CA VAL A 20 20.56 -10.67 -16.70
C VAL A 20 20.01 -9.34 -17.22
N ASP A 21 20.12 -9.11 -18.54
CA ASP A 21 19.56 -7.90 -19.17
C ASP A 21 18.02 -7.87 -19.08
N PHE A 22 17.37 -9.00 -19.31
CA PHE A 22 15.92 -9.12 -19.16
C PHE A 22 15.44 -8.87 -17.73
N LEU A 23 16.15 -9.40 -16.73
CA LEU A 23 15.83 -9.16 -15.32
C LEU A 23 16.09 -7.70 -14.91
N SER A 24 17.11 -7.06 -15.50
CA SER A 24 17.43 -5.64 -15.29
C SER A 24 16.34 -4.74 -15.87
N LEU A 25 15.87 -5.02 -17.11
CA LEU A 25 14.77 -4.31 -17.75
C LEU A 25 13.46 -4.41 -16.94
N ARG A 26 13.12 -5.60 -16.43
CA ARG A 26 11.97 -5.81 -15.55
C ARG A 26 12.07 -5.03 -14.25
N ARG A 27 13.27 -4.83 -13.73
CA ARG A 27 13.50 -4.00 -12.54
C ARG A 27 13.29 -2.52 -12.84
N GLN A 28 13.72 -2.05 -14.02
CA GLN A 28 13.52 -0.67 -14.45
C GLN A 28 12.03 -0.36 -14.72
N GLU A 29 11.26 -1.27 -15.31
CA GLU A 29 9.81 -1.10 -15.50
C GLU A 29 9.07 -0.87 -14.17
N LYS A 30 9.42 -1.61 -13.12
CA LYS A 30 8.81 -1.43 -11.78
C LYS A 30 9.13 -0.07 -11.17
N VAL A 31 10.36 0.43 -11.36
CA VAL A 31 10.77 1.77 -10.89
C VAL A 31 10.04 2.87 -11.65
N ILE A 32 9.92 2.73 -12.96
CA ILE A 32 9.21 3.71 -13.82
C ILE A 32 7.72 3.74 -13.47
N LEU A 33 7.08 2.58 -13.28
CA LEU A 33 5.68 2.50 -12.83
C LEU A 33 5.47 3.16 -11.46
N HIS A 34 6.41 2.99 -10.55
CA HIS A 34 6.35 3.62 -9.23
C HIS A 34 6.47 5.15 -9.31
N GLU A 35 7.41 5.65 -10.14
CA GLU A 35 7.56 7.09 -10.38
C GLU A 35 6.35 7.68 -11.13
N LEU A 36 5.77 6.95 -12.08
CA LEU A 36 4.54 7.38 -12.77
C LEU A 36 3.34 7.44 -11.80
N MET A 37 3.23 6.49 -10.87
CA MET A 37 2.20 6.56 -9.82
C MET A 37 2.40 7.76 -8.89
N LYS A 38 3.62 8.08 -8.50
CA LYS A 38 3.91 9.30 -7.71
C LYS A 38 3.52 10.57 -8.45
N ILE A 39 3.86 10.65 -9.74
CA ILE A 39 3.50 11.81 -10.57
C ILE A 39 1.98 11.91 -10.71
N SER A 40 1.27 10.79 -10.87
CA SER A 40 -0.19 10.77 -10.94
C SER A 40 -0.85 11.24 -9.64
N THR A 41 -0.33 10.84 -8.48
CA THR A 41 -0.84 11.32 -7.19
C THR A 41 -0.58 12.81 -6.99
N HIS A 42 0.60 13.31 -7.37
CA HIS A 42 0.91 14.74 -7.30
C HIS A 42 0.04 15.60 -8.26
N LEU A 43 -0.26 15.08 -9.44
CA LEU A 43 -1.17 15.76 -10.37
C LEU A 43 -2.59 15.86 -9.80
N MET A 44 -3.07 14.78 -9.15
CA MET A 44 -4.37 14.77 -8.50
C MET A 44 -4.44 15.74 -7.30
N GLU A 45 -3.36 15.84 -6.50
CA GLU A 45 -3.26 16.84 -5.43
C GLU A 45 -3.25 18.28 -5.98
N LEU A 46 -2.56 18.53 -7.08
CA LEU A 46 -2.57 19.83 -7.75
C LEU A 46 -3.95 20.19 -8.30
N GLU A 47 -4.69 19.25 -8.86
CA GLU A 47 -6.07 19.47 -9.32
C GLU A 47 -7.00 19.82 -8.15
N ILE A 48 -6.89 19.11 -7.02
CA ILE A 48 -7.65 19.41 -5.80
C ILE A 48 -7.29 20.80 -5.26
N HIS A 49 -6.01 21.15 -5.26
CA HIS A 49 -5.55 22.48 -4.81
C HIS A 49 -6.02 23.60 -5.73
N MET A 50 -6.00 23.38 -7.03
CA MET A 50 -6.51 24.35 -8.03
C MET A 50 -8.03 24.52 -7.89
N ALA A 51 -8.78 23.43 -7.67
CA ALA A 51 -10.22 23.49 -7.43
C ALA A 51 -10.56 24.26 -6.14
N ALA A 52 -9.78 24.08 -5.07
CA ALA A 52 -9.91 24.83 -3.82
C ALA A 52 -9.62 26.32 -3.99
N LEU A 53 -8.60 26.69 -4.77
CA LEU A 53 -8.30 28.08 -5.09
C LEU A 53 -9.37 28.74 -5.95
N GLN A 54 -9.95 28.04 -6.92
CA GLN A 54 -11.05 28.51 -7.73
C GLN A 54 -12.33 28.70 -6.92
N SER A 55 -12.60 27.82 -5.95
CA SER A 55 -13.72 27.94 -5.03
C SER A 55 -13.57 29.18 -4.12
N ASN A 56 -12.37 29.47 -3.59
CA ASN A 56 -12.09 30.66 -2.81
C ASN A 56 -12.19 31.95 -3.60
N HIS A 57 -11.82 31.94 -4.89
CA HIS A 57 -11.95 33.11 -5.75
C HIS A 57 -13.43 33.44 -6.05
N ASN A 58 -14.28 32.42 -6.17
CA ASN A 58 -15.72 32.63 -6.36
C ASN A 58 -16.43 33.13 -5.09
N LEU A 59 -15.94 32.75 -3.89
CA LEU A 59 -16.51 33.22 -2.62
C LEU A 59 -16.21 34.71 -2.38
N ASN A 60 -15.08 35.25 -2.83
CA ASN A 60 -14.75 36.67 -2.70
C ASN A 60 -15.51 37.59 -3.67
N ASN A 61 -16.06 37.07 -4.74
CA ASN A 61 -16.82 37.85 -5.71
C ASN A 61 -18.34 37.94 -5.40
N HIS A 62 -18.82 37.25 -4.37
CA HIS A 62 -20.22 37.24 -3.93
C HIS A 62 -20.48 37.84 -2.53
N ALA A 63 -19.49 38.57 -1.96
CA ALA A 63 -19.65 39.23 -0.66
C ALA A 63 -20.46 40.54 -0.70
N GLU A 64 -21.08 40.88 -1.84
CA GLU A 64 -22.04 41.97 -1.92
C GLU A 64 -23.35 41.47 -2.56
N GLN A 65 -24.19 40.86 -1.79
CA GLN A 65 -25.66 40.94 -1.82
C GLN A 65 -26.36 39.83 -1.04
N SER A 66 -26.80 40.24 0.18
CA SER A 66 -28.12 39.94 0.78
C SER A 66 -28.65 38.49 0.90
N HIS A 67 -28.76 38.05 2.16
CA HIS A 67 -29.92 37.43 2.85
C HIS A 67 -30.46 36.08 2.40
N ASN A 68 -30.10 35.04 3.23
CA ASN A 68 -30.94 33.91 3.79
C ASN A 68 -31.71 32.93 2.90
N PRO A 69 -32.07 31.74 3.48
CA PRO A 69 -31.28 30.50 3.60
C PRO A 69 -31.98 29.32 2.91
N VAL A 70 -31.36 28.13 3.03
CA VAL A 70 -31.88 26.74 2.90
C VAL A 70 -31.12 25.85 1.89
N GLY A 71 -30.25 25.02 2.43
CA GLY A 71 -30.22 23.59 2.27
C GLY A 71 -29.65 23.00 0.99
N ALA A 72 -28.40 22.67 0.96
CA ALA A 72 -27.88 21.37 0.51
C ALA A 72 -26.40 21.30 0.83
N THR A 73 -26.09 20.51 1.82
CA THR A 73 -24.79 20.28 2.42
C THR A 73 -23.99 19.34 1.53
N ASP A 74 -23.03 19.88 0.76
CA ASP A 74 -21.83 19.11 0.42
C ASP A 74 -20.70 19.61 1.35
N GLN A 75 -20.78 19.13 2.58
CA GLN A 75 -19.70 19.28 3.55
C GLN A 75 -18.68 18.17 3.28
N HIS A 76 -17.62 18.49 2.53
CA HIS A 76 -16.34 17.90 2.84
C HIS A 76 -15.97 18.43 4.23
N GLU A 77 -16.45 17.71 5.24
CA GLU A 77 -16.15 17.92 6.63
C GLU A 77 -14.63 17.82 6.77
N HIS A 78 -13.98 18.96 6.96
CA HIS A 78 -12.56 19.01 7.31
C HIS A 78 -12.45 18.40 8.71
N VAL A 79 -12.31 17.07 8.77
CA VAL A 79 -12.21 16.32 10.01
C VAL A 79 -10.92 16.76 10.71
N ASP A 80 -11.03 17.49 11.81
CA ASP A 80 -9.88 17.85 12.61
C ASP A 80 -9.34 16.63 13.37
N LEU A 81 -8.42 15.92 12.72
CA LEU A 81 -7.78 14.71 13.26
C LEU A 81 -7.00 14.97 14.55
N SER A 82 -6.63 16.26 14.82
CA SER A 82 -5.86 16.61 16.01
C SER A 82 -6.70 16.60 17.28
N SER A 83 -7.99 16.89 17.17
CA SER A 83 -8.95 16.99 18.28
C SER A 83 -9.64 15.64 18.61
N MET A 84 -9.54 14.63 17.74
CA MET A 84 -10.14 13.31 17.96
C MET A 84 -9.55 12.62 19.19
N ASP A 85 -10.32 11.78 19.87
CA ASP A 85 -9.77 10.85 20.85
C ASP A 85 -8.89 9.76 20.18
N ASP A 86 -8.14 8.99 20.97
CA ASP A 86 -7.22 8.01 20.41
C ASP A 86 -7.95 6.85 19.69
N ALA A 87 -9.17 6.47 20.14
CA ALA A 87 -9.95 5.40 19.53
C ALA A 87 -10.57 5.85 18.19
N ALA A 88 -11.22 7.01 18.16
CA ALA A 88 -11.79 7.57 16.93
C ALA A 88 -10.70 7.85 15.88
N LEU A 89 -9.55 8.36 16.32
CA LEU A 89 -8.41 8.57 15.42
C LEU A 89 -7.89 7.25 14.86
N PHE A 90 -7.75 6.22 15.70
CA PHE A 90 -7.34 4.89 15.22
C PHE A 90 -8.33 4.34 14.20
N ASP A 91 -9.64 4.43 14.46
CA ASP A 91 -10.67 3.94 13.53
C ASP A 91 -10.58 4.67 12.19
N HIS A 92 -10.42 6.00 12.20
CA HIS A 92 -10.26 6.78 11.00
C HIS A 92 -8.99 6.38 10.23
N LEU A 93 -7.82 6.38 10.88
CA LEU A 93 -6.55 6.02 10.25
C LEU A 93 -6.57 4.58 9.72
N SER A 94 -7.08 3.65 10.51
CA SER A 94 -7.14 2.24 10.12
C SER A 94 -8.06 2.00 8.92
N LYS A 95 -9.16 2.74 8.83
CA LYS A 95 -10.07 2.70 7.70
C LYS A 95 -9.39 3.21 6.43
N VAL A 96 -8.83 4.42 6.46
CA VAL A 96 -8.17 5.00 5.28
C VAL A 96 -7.00 4.12 4.81
N ILE A 97 -6.13 3.67 5.74
CA ILE A 97 -4.99 2.79 5.40
C ILE A 97 -5.45 1.50 4.72
N LYS A 98 -6.59 0.93 5.13
CA LYS A 98 -7.16 -0.29 4.52
C LYS A 98 -7.83 -0.01 3.18
N ASP A 99 -8.64 1.03 3.09
CA ASP A 99 -9.42 1.37 1.89
C ASP A 99 -8.49 1.78 0.74
N GLU A 100 -7.49 2.59 1.01
CA GLU A 100 -6.46 3.00 0.03
C GLU A 100 -5.34 1.97 -0.13
N GLN A 101 -5.38 0.88 0.63
CA GLN A 101 -4.37 -0.19 0.60
C GLN A 101 -2.93 0.31 0.81
N MET A 102 -2.76 1.39 1.58
CA MET A 102 -1.45 2.02 1.82
C MET A 102 -0.44 1.04 2.44
N PHE A 103 -0.92 0.03 3.20
CA PHE A 103 -0.09 -1.02 3.79
C PHE A 103 0.70 -1.83 2.73
N ARG A 104 0.29 -1.80 1.44
CA ARG A 104 0.98 -2.47 0.33
C ARG A 104 2.19 -1.68 -0.17
N TRP A 105 2.31 -0.41 0.16
CA TRP A 105 3.48 0.36 -0.23
C TRP A 105 4.72 -0.20 0.48
N PRO A 106 5.80 -0.50 -0.25
CA PRO A 106 6.98 -1.14 0.34
C PRO A 106 7.59 -0.35 1.50
N ASP A 107 7.58 0.98 1.39
CA ASP A 107 8.15 1.91 2.38
C ASP A 107 7.12 2.49 3.34
N PHE A 108 5.90 1.92 3.40
CA PHE A 108 4.86 2.39 4.31
C PHE A 108 5.30 2.20 5.77
N ASN A 109 5.47 3.31 6.45
CA ASN A 109 5.96 3.39 7.82
C ASN A 109 5.31 4.58 8.55
N ARG A 110 5.76 4.84 9.80
CA ARG A 110 5.23 5.95 10.60
C ARG A 110 5.41 7.31 9.92
N ALA A 111 6.51 7.55 9.22
CA ALA A 111 6.75 8.81 8.53
C ALA A 111 5.72 9.04 7.42
N ALA A 112 5.40 8.01 6.64
CA ALA A 112 4.35 8.07 5.61
C ALA A 112 2.97 8.40 6.21
N VAL A 113 2.63 7.81 7.37
CA VAL A 113 1.36 8.14 8.07
C VAL A 113 1.37 9.60 8.57
N MET A 114 2.48 10.04 9.15
CA MET A 114 2.62 11.43 9.63
C MET A 114 2.45 12.44 8.49
N GLU A 115 3.06 12.19 7.38
CA GLU A 115 3.01 13.03 6.18
C GLU A 115 1.61 13.05 5.58
N HIS A 116 1.03 11.88 5.32
CA HIS A 116 -0.28 11.75 4.68
C HIS A 116 -1.41 12.39 5.50
N PHE A 117 -1.41 12.20 6.82
CA PHE A 117 -2.46 12.70 7.72
C PHE A 117 -2.09 14.01 8.44
N THR A 118 -0.92 14.58 8.17
CA THR A 118 -0.42 15.80 8.82
C THR A 118 -0.44 15.69 10.36
N LEU A 119 -0.03 14.53 10.89
CA LEU A 119 -0.03 14.23 12.32
C LEU A 119 1.37 14.14 12.90
N SER A 120 1.51 14.46 14.20
CA SER A 120 2.77 14.25 14.90
C SER A 120 3.05 12.76 15.18
N ALA A 121 4.33 12.39 15.33
CA ALA A 121 4.73 11.02 15.68
C ALA A 121 4.09 10.52 16.99
N ALA A 122 3.97 11.42 17.98
CA ALA A 122 3.34 11.12 19.26
C ALA A 122 1.85 10.79 19.08
N ARG A 123 1.17 11.57 18.24
CA ARG A 123 -0.27 11.40 17.98
C ARG A 123 -0.56 10.09 17.26
N VAL A 124 0.20 9.77 16.20
CA VAL A 124 0.13 8.47 15.51
C VAL A 124 0.42 7.32 16.49
N GLY A 125 1.50 7.44 17.30
CA GLY A 125 1.85 6.42 18.28
C GLY A 125 0.75 6.18 19.33
N SER A 126 0.14 7.26 19.85
CA SER A 126 -0.96 7.17 20.84
C SER A 126 -2.21 6.52 20.24
N ALA A 127 -2.62 6.93 19.05
CA ALA A 127 -3.79 6.36 18.36
C ALA A 127 -3.66 4.85 18.17
N PHE A 128 -2.53 4.36 17.67
CA PHE A 128 -2.33 2.93 17.47
C PHE A 128 -2.15 2.16 18.79
N ALA A 129 -1.38 2.68 19.74
CA ALA A 129 -1.11 1.98 21.00
C ALA A 129 -2.32 1.98 21.94
N LYS A 130 -3.00 3.11 22.11
CA LYS A 130 -4.13 3.26 23.04
C LYS A 130 -5.47 3.01 22.37
N GLY A 131 -5.69 3.56 21.19
CA GLY A 131 -6.92 3.38 20.43
C GLY A 131 -7.02 1.98 19.82
N GLY A 132 -5.96 1.51 19.17
CA GLY A 132 -5.93 0.22 18.49
C GLY A 132 -5.41 -0.96 19.31
N GLY A 133 -4.84 -0.72 20.50
CA GLY A 133 -4.26 -1.76 21.35
C GLY A 133 -3.00 -2.44 20.76
N MET A 134 -2.43 -1.89 19.68
CA MET A 134 -1.26 -2.44 18.99
C MET A 134 -0.40 -1.32 18.40
N GLY A 135 0.86 -1.60 18.05
CA GLY A 135 1.71 -0.64 17.36
C GLY A 135 1.39 -0.57 15.86
N LEU A 136 1.66 0.59 15.22
CA LEU A 136 1.52 0.75 13.77
C LEU A 136 2.25 -0.36 12.95
N PRO A 137 3.49 -0.76 13.28
CA PRO A 137 4.15 -1.85 12.53
C PRO A 137 3.41 -3.18 12.60
N GLU A 138 2.81 -3.48 13.74
CA GLU A 138 2.01 -4.69 13.93
C GLU A 138 0.70 -4.61 13.15
N PHE A 139 0.02 -3.47 13.19
CA PHE A 139 -1.17 -3.22 12.39
C PHE A 139 -0.90 -3.40 10.89
N VAL A 140 0.16 -2.79 10.36
CA VAL A 140 0.55 -2.91 8.95
C VAL A 140 0.86 -4.36 8.58
N ARG A 141 1.62 -5.07 9.42
CA ARG A 141 1.89 -6.50 9.23
C ARG A 141 0.61 -7.32 9.16
N ASN A 142 -0.34 -7.06 10.05
CA ASN A 142 -1.62 -7.76 10.05
C ASN A 142 -2.41 -7.49 8.78
N CYS A 143 -2.49 -6.24 8.30
CA CYS A 143 -3.15 -5.90 7.04
C CYS A 143 -2.49 -6.60 5.84
N ARG A 144 -1.16 -6.65 5.77
CA ARG A 144 -0.42 -7.36 4.72
C ARG A 144 -0.70 -8.84 4.70
N LEU A 145 -0.73 -9.47 5.87
CA LEU A 145 -1.02 -10.90 5.99
C LEU A 145 -2.48 -11.23 5.65
N ASP A 146 -3.44 -10.40 6.08
CA ASP A 146 -4.85 -10.57 5.71
C ASP A 146 -5.07 -10.42 4.20
N PHE A 147 -4.37 -9.47 3.58
CA PHE A 147 -4.39 -9.31 2.12
C PHE A 147 -3.77 -10.53 1.42
N ALA A 148 -2.61 -11.02 1.89
CA ALA A 148 -1.97 -12.21 1.35
C ALA A 148 -2.85 -13.45 1.43
N CYS A 149 -3.56 -13.66 2.54
CA CYS A 149 -4.50 -14.77 2.72
C CYS A 149 -5.62 -14.74 1.67
N ARG A 150 -6.24 -13.59 1.46
CA ARG A 150 -7.27 -13.42 0.41
C ARG A 150 -6.70 -13.68 -0.98
N LEU A 151 -5.57 -13.05 -1.31
CA LEU A 151 -4.94 -13.16 -2.61
C LEU A 151 -4.55 -14.62 -2.95
N MET A 152 -4.09 -15.40 -1.96
CA MET A 152 -3.75 -16.81 -2.17
C MET A 152 -4.94 -17.68 -2.52
N VAL A 153 -6.14 -17.33 -2.08
CA VAL A 153 -7.38 -18.07 -2.37
C VAL A 153 -8.00 -17.59 -3.69
N GLU A 154 -8.04 -16.28 -3.89
CA GLU A 154 -8.62 -15.65 -5.09
C GLU A 154 -7.77 -15.91 -6.35
N ARG A 155 -6.45 -16.00 -6.18
CA ARG A 155 -5.47 -16.15 -7.26
C ARG A 155 -4.50 -17.31 -6.97
N PRO A 156 -4.97 -18.56 -6.98
CA PRO A 156 -4.17 -19.72 -6.61
C PRO A 156 -2.98 -19.99 -7.56
N GLU A 157 -3.00 -19.42 -8.76
CA GLU A 157 -1.93 -19.49 -9.74
C GLU A 157 -0.69 -18.66 -9.38
N LEU A 158 -0.83 -17.66 -8.48
CA LEU A 158 0.30 -16.84 -8.08
C LEU A 158 1.30 -17.62 -7.22
N SER A 159 2.57 -17.41 -7.49
CA SER A 159 3.63 -17.89 -6.60
C SER A 159 3.59 -17.17 -5.24
N PHE A 160 4.14 -17.78 -4.20
CA PHE A 160 4.20 -17.14 -2.88
C PHE A 160 5.14 -15.94 -2.84
N VAL A 161 6.08 -15.83 -3.77
CA VAL A 161 6.91 -14.63 -3.96
C VAL A 161 6.03 -13.48 -4.44
N GLU A 162 5.24 -13.70 -5.49
CA GLU A 162 4.32 -12.70 -6.03
C GLU A 162 3.24 -12.29 -5.03
N VAL A 163 2.72 -13.23 -4.25
CA VAL A 163 1.79 -12.94 -3.16
C VAL A 163 2.43 -12.03 -2.10
N GLY A 164 3.66 -12.34 -1.66
CA GLY A 164 4.40 -11.54 -0.69
C GLY A 164 4.66 -10.12 -1.22
N GLU A 165 5.18 -9.98 -2.44
CA GLU A 165 5.44 -8.68 -3.09
C GLU A 165 4.15 -7.86 -3.25
N SER A 166 3.07 -8.49 -3.73
CA SER A 166 1.76 -7.83 -3.89
C SER A 166 1.15 -7.38 -2.57
N SER A 167 1.53 -8.04 -1.47
CA SER A 167 1.09 -7.68 -0.12
C SER A 167 1.99 -6.62 0.56
N GLY A 168 3.01 -6.10 -0.14
CA GLY A 168 3.90 -5.05 0.35
C GLY A 168 5.15 -5.54 1.05
N TYR A 169 5.50 -6.82 0.96
CA TYR A 169 6.75 -7.35 1.49
C TYR A 169 7.90 -7.16 0.48
N GLN A 170 8.96 -6.51 0.92
CA GLN A 170 10.18 -6.34 0.10
C GLN A 170 11.04 -7.62 0.05
N ARG A 171 10.91 -8.49 1.06
CA ARG A 171 11.68 -9.73 1.18
C ARG A 171 10.75 -10.90 1.45
N THR A 172 10.85 -11.91 0.62
CA THR A 172 10.07 -13.16 0.76
C THR A 172 10.32 -13.85 2.10
N THR A 173 11.55 -13.81 2.61
CA THR A 173 11.89 -14.39 3.92
C THR A 173 11.11 -13.74 5.07
N THR A 174 10.93 -12.41 5.04
CA THR A 174 10.14 -11.69 6.04
C THR A 174 8.66 -12.09 5.95
N PHE A 175 8.12 -12.21 4.74
CA PHE A 175 6.76 -12.69 4.52
C PHE A 175 6.53 -14.08 5.14
N TYR A 176 7.41 -15.05 4.85
CA TYR A 176 7.28 -16.41 5.39
C TYR A 176 7.40 -16.44 6.92
N HIS A 177 8.35 -15.67 7.48
CA HIS A 177 8.53 -15.56 8.91
C HIS A 177 7.27 -15.01 9.61
N ASP A 178 6.76 -13.87 9.14
CA ASP A 178 5.59 -13.21 9.71
C ASP A 178 4.33 -14.07 9.55
N PHE A 179 4.18 -14.74 8.39
CA PHE A 179 3.07 -15.62 8.12
C PHE A 179 3.05 -16.80 9.09
N LYS A 180 4.19 -17.49 9.25
CA LYS A 180 4.31 -18.61 10.18
C LYS A 180 4.12 -18.17 11.64
N ALA A 181 4.63 -17.00 12.01
CA ALA A 181 4.47 -16.46 13.36
C ALA A 181 2.98 -16.21 13.71
N ARG A 182 2.18 -15.73 12.74
CA ARG A 182 0.76 -15.42 12.97
C ARG A 182 -0.15 -16.65 12.86
N PHE A 183 0.08 -17.51 11.86
CA PHE A 183 -0.85 -18.61 11.54
C PHE A 183 -0.35 -19.99 11.99
N GLY A 184 0.88 -20.09 12.48
CA GLY A 184 1.48 -21.37 12.90
C GLY A 184 1.81 -22.34 11.77
N MET A 185 1.59 -21.93 10.51
CA MET A 185 1.81 -22.76 9.31
C MET A 185 2.41 -21.93 8.17
N THR A 186 2.92 -22.59 7.17
CA THR A 186 3.47 -21.93 5.98
C THR A 186 2.35 -21.43 5.05
N PRO A 187 2.64 -20.44 4.16
CA PRO A 187 1.69 -20.01 3.14
C PRO A 187 1.16 -21.17 2.25
N ALA A 188 2.01 -22.17 1.96
CA ALA A 188 1.64 -23.31 1.16
C ALA A 188 0.62 -24.22 1.87
N GLU A 189 0.85 -24.51 3.14
CA GLU A 189 -0.08 -25.30 3.97
C GLU A 189 -1.42 -24.56 4.16
N TYR A 190 -1.36 -23.25 4.34
CA TYR A 190 -2.56 -22.41 4.47
C TYR A 190 -3.40 -22.44 3.19
N ARG A 191 -2.78 -22.19 2.00
CA ARG A 191 -3.47 -22.22 0.71
C ARG A 191 -4.13 -23.58 0.46
N ALA A 192 -3.41 -24.68 0.68
CA ALA A 192 -3.95 -26.02 0.50
C ALA A 192 -5.19 -26.26 1.37
N LYS A 193 -5.13 -25.88 2.63
CA LYS A 193 -6.23 -26.02 3.59
C LYS A 193 -7.45 -25.19 3.21
N GLU A 194 -7.26 -23.94 2.75
CA GLU A 194 -8.38 -23.07 2.38
C GLU A 194 -9.04 -23.51 1.07
N LEU A 195 -8.26 -23.94 0.08
CA LEU A 195 -8.81 -24.46 -1.18
C LEU A 195 -9.59 -25.78 -0.98
N GLU A 196 -9.13 -26.63 -0.07
CA GLU A 196 -9.87 -27.86 0.29
C GLU A 196 -11.25 -27.54 0.90
N LYS A 197 -11.34 -26.52 1.76
CA LYS A 197 -12.63 -26.07 2.34
C LYS A 197 -13.60 -25.51 1.29
N THR A 198 -13.07 -24.90 0.23
CA THR A 198 -13.91 -24.26 -0.81
C THR A 198 -14.40 -25.29 -1.84
N ALA A 199 -13.79 -26.48 -1.89
CA ALA A 199 -14.13 -27.56 -2.83
C ALA A 199 -15.26 -28.49 -2.32
N ILE A 200 -15.73 -28.29 -1.08
CA ILE A 200 -16.84 -29.05 -0.45
C ILE A 200 -18.11 -28.21 -0.51
#